data_5e445a1a1090d6301a5101acd4ca5357
#
_entry.id   5e445a1a1090d6301a5101acd4ca5357
#
_cell.length_a   1.000
_cell.length_b   1.000
_cell.length_c   1.000
_cell.angle_alpha   90.00
_cell.angle_beta   90.00
_cell.angle_gamma   90.00
#
_symmetry.space_group_name_H-M   'P 1'
#
loop_
_entity.id
_entity.type
_entity.pdbx_description
1 polymer ?
#
loop_
_entity_poly.entity_id
_entity_poly.type
_entity_poly.pdbx_seq_one_letter_code
_entity_poly.pdbx_strand_id
1 'polypeptide(L)'
;ALNSLIGSPAGYVGCNHGELSEKIQKSKVGVLLCDEFEKTTRPVFSFFLELLEEGRFTDSMAREYDMDGYVIIFTSNLLSEAEYKKAIPPELQTRFDLVCEFEEPTMAEKTAFLDLLLEMAKTKYSEQFAEIEMTEDEKKQLYAFDYSSLSALRDIKRVFNNRLMDYFTEKGVLR
;
A
#
# COMPACT_ATOMS: atom_id res chain seq x y z
N ALA A 1 0.33 -19.60 6.73
CA ALA A 1 -0.42 -18.36 6.49
C ALA A 1 -1.42 -18.08 7.63
N LEU A 2 -2.51 -18.89 7.81
CA LEU A 2 -3.52 -18.62 8.87
C LEU A 2 -2.90 -18.66 10.27
N ASN A 3 -2.06 -19.64 10.58
CA ASN A 3 -1.36 -19.75 11.87
C ASN A 3 -0.44 -18.57 12.16
N SER A 4 0.14 -17.94 11.14
CA SER A 4 0.92 -16.72 11.32
C SER A 4 0.02 -15.53 11.65
N LEU A 5 -1.21 -15.54 11.15
CA LEU A 5 -2.18 -14.46 11.34
C LEU A 5 -2.79 -14.47 12.75
N ILE A 6 -3.31 -15.63 13.20
CA ILE A 6 -4.06 -15.76 14.45
C ILE A 6 -3.34 -16.61 15.52
N GLY A 7 -2.12 -17.06 15.24
CA GLY A 7 -1.33 -17.94 16.13
C GLY A 7 -1.52 -19.42 15.82
N SER A 8 -0.62 -20.24 16.36
CA SER A 8 -0.70 -21.70 16.27
C SER A 8 -1.37 -22.28 17.50
N PRO A 9 -2.07 -23.42 17.38
CA PRO A 9 -2.66 -24.12 18.54
C PRO A 9 -1.62 -24.46 19.60
N ALA A 10 -2.06 -24.56 20.86
CA ALA A 10 -1.20 -24.92 21.98
C ALA A 10 -0.49 -26.25 21.74
N GLY A 11 0.83 -26.32 22.02
CA GLY A 11 1.64 -27.53 21.86
C GLY A 11 2.57 -27.51 20.63
N TYR A 12 2.44 -26.55 19.73
CA TYR A 12 3.39 -26.37 18.63
C TYR A 12 4.50 -25.37 18.99
N VAL A 13 5.73 -25.61 18.51
CA VAL A 13 6.85 -24.66 18.65
C VAL A 13 6.47 -23.39 17.89
N GLY A 14 6.45 -22.23 18.57
CA GLY A 14 6.00 -20.97 18.00
C GLY A 14 4.50 -20.67 18.21
N CYS A 15 3.85 -21.29 19.18
CA CYS A 15 2.46 -21.02 19.59
C CYS A 15 2.24 -19.62 20.22
N ASN A 16 3.03 -18.63 19.78
CA ASN A 16 2.91 -17.25 20.22
C ASN A 16 1.73 -16.56 19.52
N HIS A 17 1.35 -15.41 20.02
CA HIS A 17 0.28 -14.57 19.50
C HIS A 17 0.35 -14.44 17.97
N GLY A 18 -0.80 -14.49 17.31
CA GLY A 18 -0.87 -14.21 15.88
C GLY A 18 -0.52 -12.76 15.58
N GLU A 19 0.04 -12.51 14.42
CA GLU A 19 0.45 -11.16 13.98
C GLU A 19 -0.73 -10.17 13.98
N LEU A 20 -1.91 -10.62 13.56
CA LEU A 20 -3.13 -9.81 13.57
C LEU A 20 -3.53 -9.44 14.99
N SER A 21 -3.57 -10.43 15.90
CA SER A 21 -3.92 -10.24 17.31
C SER A 21 -3.00 -9.23 17.98
N GLU A 22 -1.68 -9.32 17.73
CA GLU A 22 -0.71 -8.37 18.27
C GLU A 22 -0.86 -6.95 17.70
N LYS A 23 -1.10 -6.85 16.41
CA LYS A 23 -1.31 -5.54 15.74
C LYS A 23 -2.56 -4.85 16.26
N ILE A 24 -3.67 -5.58 16.40
CA ILE A 24 -4.93 -5.03 16.92
C ILE A 24 -4.77 -4.56 18.37
N GLN A 25 -4.13 -5.35 19.22
CA GLN A 25 -3.89 -4.96 20.63
C GLN A 25 -3.03 -3.70 20.75
N LYS A 26 -2.06 -3.51 19.86
CA LYS A 26 -1.14 -2.36 19.88
C LYS A 26 -1.69 -1.14 19.15
N SER A 27 -2.62 -1.33 18.23
CA SER A 27 -3.19 -0.25 17.41
C SER A 27 -4.23 0.54 18.18
N LYS A 28 -4.16 1.88 18.04
CA LYS A 28 -5.21 2.79 18.48
C LYS A 28 -6.11 3.25 17.33
N VAL A 29 -5.85 2.75 16.13
CA VAL A 29 -6.53 3.16 14.88
C VAL A 29 -7.37 1.98 14.42
N GLY A 30 -8.67 2.20 14.24
CA GLY A 30 -9.62 1.21 13.75
C GLY A 30 -9.53 0.97 12.24
N VAL A 31 -8.31 0.78 11.69
CA VAL A 31 -8.08 0.47 10.27
C VAL A 31 -7.17 -0.74 10.16
N LEU A 32 -7.64 -1.76 9.44
CA LEU A 32 -6.87 -2.95 9.08
C LEU A 32 -6.61 -2.95 7.56
N LEU A 33 -5.34 -2.91 7.17
CA LEU A 33 -4.93 -3.03 5.76
C LEU A 33 -4.38 -4.43 5.48
N CYS A 34 -5.01 -5.13 4.53
CA CYS A 34 -4.62 -6.43 4.01
C CYS A 34 -4.09 -6.25 2.57
N ASP A 35 -2.78 -6.15 2.42
CA ASP A 35 -2.14 -5.88 1.14
C ASP A 35 -1.96 -7.18 0.32
N GLU A 36 -2.13 -7.08 -1.01
CA GLU A 36 -2.03 -8.20 -1.97
C GLU A 36 -2.91 -9.41 -1.58
N PHE A 37 -4.15 -9.14 -1.22
CA PHE A 37 -5.07 -10.13 -0.66
C PHE A 37 -5.34 -11.32 -1.58
N GLU A 38 -5.28 -11.13 -2.90
CA GLU A 38 -5.43 -12.18 -3.92
C GLU A 38 -4.36 -13.29 -3.80
N LYS A 39 -3.22 -13.00 -3.18
CA LYS A 39 -2.12 -13.96 -3.01
C LYS A 39 -2.28 -14.87 -1.79
N THR A 40 -3.35 -14.68 -1.05
CA THR A 40 -3.59 -15.44 0.18
C THR A 40 -4.14 -16.84 -0.10
N THR A 41 -4.33 -17.64 0.96
CA THR A 41 -4.77 -19.02 0.87
C THR A 41 -6.25 -19.16 1.26
N ARG A 42 -6.91 -20.25 0.82
CA ARG A 42 -8.30 -20.53 1.17
C ARG A 42 -8.62 -20.42 2.67
N PRO A 43 -7.80 -20.96 3.60
CA PRO A 43 -8.08 -20.80 5.03
C PRO A 43 -8.10 -19.34 5.50
N VAL A 44 -7.31 -18.45 4.88
CA VAL A 44 -7.34 -17.02 5.21
C VAL A 44 -8.58 -16.36 4.62
N PHE A 45 -9.00 -16.73 3.40
CA PHE A 45 -10.29 -16.27 2.86
C PHE A 45 -11.47 -16.66 3.77
N SER A 46 -11.50 -17.91 4.25
CA SER A 46 -12.55 -18.37 5.16
C SER A 46 -12.53 -17.62 6.50
N PHE A 47 -11.34 -17.33 7.01
CA PHE A 47 -11.18 -16.53 8.22
C PHE A 47 -11.75 -15.11 8.04
N PHE A 48 -11.43 -14.44 6.94
CA PHE A 48 -11.96 -13.10 6.70
C PHE A 48 -13.46 -13.10 6.38
N LEU A 49 -13.98 -14.16 5.77
CA LEU A 49 -15.41 -14.32 5.56
C LEU A 49 -16.13 -14.34 6.93
N GLU A 50 -15.68 -15.18 7.86
CA GLU A 50 -16.23 -15.27 9.22
C GLU A 50 -16.10 -13.94 9.97
N LEU A 51 -14.91 -13.30 9.88
CA LEU A 51 -14.66 -12.01 10.52
C LEU A 51 -15.59 -10.91 10.01
N LEU A 52 -15.83 -10.84 8.69
CA LEU A 52 -16.73 -9.85 8.08
C LEU A 52 -18.21 -10.14 8.37
N GLU A 53 -18.57 -11.41 8.60
CA GLU A 53 -19.93 -11.80 8.98
C GLU A 53 -20.25 -11.54 10.46
N GLU A 54 -19.30 -11.84 11.35
CA GLU A 54 -19.52 -11.79 12.80
C GLU A 54 -19.04 -10.48 13.45
N GLY A 55 -18.20 -9.69 12.74
CA GLY A 55 -17.58 -8.48 13.29
C GLY A 55 -16.54 -8.76 14.39
N ARG A 56 -16.10 -10.02 14.51
CA ARG A 56 -15.13 -10.44 15.54
C ARG A 56 -14.36 -11.69 15.09
N PHE A 57 -13.26 -11.98 15.76
CA PHE A 57 -12.53 -13.22 15.58
C PHE A 57 -11.92 -13.72 16.88
N THR A 58 -11.57 -15.00 16.92
CA THR A 58 -10.89 -15.63 18.05
C THR A 58 -9.49 -16.09 17.62
N ASP A 59 -8.48 -15.79 18.44
CA ASP A 59 -7.11 -16.26 18.16
C ASP A 59 -6.89 -17.69 18.67
N SER A 60 -5.70 -18.23 18.40
CA SER A 60 -5.34 -19.60 18.83
C SER A 60 -5.27 -19.81 20.35
N MET A 61 -5.29 -18.73 21.12
CA MET A 61 -5.33 -18.75 22.59
C MET A 61 -6.74 -18.58 23.14
N ALA A 62 -7.77 -18.73 22.29
CA ALA A 62 -9.19 -18.53 22.62
C ALA A 62 -9.53 -17.12 23.13
N ARG A 63 -8.76 -16.10 22.71
CA ARG A 63 -9.08 -14.70 22.99
C ARG A 63 -9.90 -14.13 21.84
N GLU A 64 -11.02 -13.51 22.19
CA GLU A 64 -11.92 -12.86 21.26
C GLU A 64 -11.50 -11.40 21.04
N TYR A 65 -11.58 -10.95 19.79
CA TYR A 65 -11.27 -9.59 19.34
C TYR A 65 -12.50 -9.04 18.63
N ASP A 66 -13.04 -7.97 19.18
CA ASP A 66 -14.13 -7.22 18.58
C ASP A 66 -13.58 -6.28 17.53
N MET A 67 -14.16 -6.33 16.33
CA MET A 67 -13.77 -5.51 15.16
C MET A 67 -14.85 -4.48 14.82
N ASP A 68 -15.84 -4.27 15.67
CA ASP A 68 -16.87 -3.26 15.47
C ASP A 68 -16.23 -1.86 15.33
N GLY A 69 -16.67 -1.11 14.32
CA GLY A 69 -16.11 0.19 13.98
C GLY A 69 -14.76 0.16 13.24
N TYR A 70 -14.20 -1.02 12.94
CA TYR A 70 -13.01 -1.12 12.10
C TYR A 70 -13.33 -0.93 10.62
N VAL A 71 -12.46 -0.22 9.91
CA VAL A 71 -12.42 -0.19 8.44
C VAL A 71 -11.40 -1.23 7.99
N ILE A 72 -11.83 -2.24 7.23
CA ILE A 72 -10.95 -3.27 6.69
C ILE A 72 -10.77 -2.99 5.21
N ILE A 73 -9.51 -2.81 4.80
CA ILE A 73 -9.12 -2.47 3.43
C ILE A 73 -8.33 -3.65 2.86
N PHE A 74 -8.80 -4.20 1.75
CA PHE A 74 -8.09 -5.21 0.98
C PHE A 74 -7.53 -4.58 -0.30
N THR A 75 -6.24 -4.71 -0.56
CA THR A 75 -5.65 -4.32 -1.83
C THR A 75 -5.37 -5.52 -2.70
N SER A 76 -5.36 -5.31 -4.01
CA SER A 76 -5.11 -6.36 -5.00
C SER A 76 -4.46 -5.77 -6.25
N ASN A 77 -3.62 -6.55 -6.94
CA ASN A 77 -3.01 -6.20 -8.21
C ASN A 77 -3.72 -6.87 -9.41
N LEU A 78 -4.97 -7.29 -9.25
CA LEU A 78 -5.76 -7.88 -10.32
C LEU A 78 -6.15 -6.80 -11.34
N LEU A 79 -5.95 -7.10 -12.63
CA LEU A 79 -6.06 -6.12 -13.71
C LEU A 79 -7.45 -6.10 -14.38
N SER A 80 -8.35 -7.01 -13.99
CA SER A 80 -9.68 -7.10 -14.58
C SER A 80 -10.71 -7.68 -13.63
N GLU A 81 -11.99 -7.35 -13.89
CA GLU A 81 -13.12 -7.94 -13.17
C GLU A 81 -13.15 -9.48 -13.28
N ALA A 82 -12.72 -10.03 -14.43
CA ALA A 82 -12.65 -11.48 -14.64
C ALA A 82 -11.62 -12.15 -13.73
N GLU A 83 -10.45 -11.53 -13.57
CA GLU A 83 -9.41 -11.99 -12.63
C GLU A 83 -9.88 -11.87 -11.18
N TYR A 84 -10.52 -10.76 -10.83
CA TYR A 84 -11.10 -10.55 -9.50
C TYR A 84 -12.12 -11.64 -9.16
N LYS A 85 -13.09 -11.92 -10.04
CA LYS A 85 -14.10 -12.96 -9.85
C LYS A 85 -13.50 -14.37 -9.74
N LYS A 86 -12.35 -14.61 -10.35
CA LYS A 86 -11.66 -15.91 -10.29
C LYS A 86 -10.81 -16.04 -9.03
N ALA A 87 -10.16 -14.96 -8.59
CA ALA A 87 -9.20 -14.99 -7.49
C ALA A 87 -9.87 -14.88 -6.11
N ILE A 88 -10.91 -14.06 -5.98
CA ILE A 88 -11.62 -13.83 -4.72
C ILE A 88 -12.87 -14.72 -4.67
N PRO A 89 -13.09 -15.51 -3.60
CA PRO A 89 -14.29 -16.33 -3.47
C PRO A 89 -15.59 -15.49 -3.55
N PRO A 90 -16.62 -15.96 -4.29
CA PRO A 90 -17.86 -15.21 -4.48
C PRO A 90 -18.54 -14.82 -3.17
N GLU A 91 -18.48 -15.68 -2.15
CA GLU A 91 -19.05 -15.45 -0.84
C GLU A 91 -18.41 -14.23 -0.17
N LEU A 92 -17.08 -14.09 -0.33
CA LEU A 92 -16.33 -12.96 0.22
C LEU A 92 -16.59 -11.67 -0.56
N GLN A 93 -16.75 -11.77 -1.90
CA GLN A 93 -17.08 -10.61 -2.75
C GLN A 93 -18.38 -9.94 -2.30
N THR A 94 -19.35 -10.70 -1.82
CA THR A 94 -20.64 -10.18 -1.35
C THR A 94 -20.57 -9.47 0.01
N ARG A 95 -19.43 -9.55 0.70
CA ARG A 95 -19.20 -8.92 2.02
C ARG A 95 -18.46 -7.60 1.92
N PHE A 96 -17.97 -7.24 0.74
CA PHE A 96 -17.33 -5.94 0.56
C PHE A 96 -18.39 -4.85 0.35
N ASP A 97 -18.35 -3.82 1.17
CA ASP A 97 -19.25 -2.67 1.07
C ASP A 97 -18.93 -1.81 -0.16
N LEU A 98 -17.64 -1.75 -0.54
CA LEU A 98 -17.16 -0.95 -1.65
C LEU A 98 -15.99 -1.64 -2.35
N VAL A 99 -16.04 -1.66 -3.67
CA VAL A 99 -14.93 -2.08 -4.53
C VAL A 99 -14.51 -0.88 -5.38
N CYS A 100 -13.23 -0.48 -5.27
CA CYS A 100 -12.64 0.61 -6.03
C CYS A 100 -11.64 0.05 -7.04
N GLU A 101 -11.81 0.39 -8.29
CA GLU A 101 -10.86 0.11 -9.36
C GLU A 101 -9.96 1.34 -9.58
N PHE A 102 -8.65 1.12 -9.63
CA PHE A 102 -7.67 2.15 -9.93
C PHE A 102 -7.19 1.96 -11.36
N GLU A 103 -7.49 2.93 -12.21
CA GLU A 103 -7.00 2.97 -13.57
C GLU A 103 -5.55 3.42 -13.65
N GLU A 104 -4.90 3.13 -14.77
CA GLU A 104 -3.56 3.69 -15.03
C GLU A 104 -3.64 5.21 -15.13
N PRO A 105 -2.68 5.94 -14.49
CA PRO A 105 -2.70 7.39 -14.50
C PRO A 105 -2.48 7.95 -15.91
N THR A 106 -3.30 8.91 -16.28
CA THR A 106 -3.14 9.70 -17.50
C THR A 106 -1.87 10.53 -17.48
N MET A 107 -1.41 11.02 -18.64
CA MET A 107 -0.24 11.91 -18.71
C MET A 107 -0.41 13.20 -17.89
N ALA A 108 -1.62 13.74 -17.80
CA ALA A 108 -1.93 14.91 -16.96
C ALA A 108 -1.74 14.59 -15.48
N GLU A 109 -2.22 13.43 -15.01
CA GLU A 109 -2.06 12.98 -13.63
C GLU A 109 -0.61 12.64 -13.30
N LYS A 110 0.13 12.03 -14.25
CA LYS A 110 1.59 11.81 -14.10
C LYS A 110 2.33 13.15 -13.94
N THR A 111 1.97 14.17 -14.71
CA THR A 111 2.57 15.50 -14.58
C THR A 111 2.23 16.15 -13.23
N ALA A 112 0.97 16.10 -12.82
CA ALA A 112 0.56 16.61 -11.51
C ALA A 112 1.27 15.88 -10.36
N PHE A 113 1.51 14.57 -10.51
CA PHE A 113 2.28 13.80 -9.55
C PHE A 113 3.75 14.22 -9.49
N LEU A 114 4.38 14.56 -10.62
CA LEU A 114 5.75 15.11 -10.65
C LEU A 114 5.83 16.47 -9.93
N ASP A 115 4.85 17.36 -10.13
CA ASP A 115 4.77 18.62 -9.41
C ASP A 115 4.66 18.38 -7.89
N LEU A 116 3.83 17.43 -7.45
CA LEU A 116 3.73 17.05 -6.05
C LEU A 116 5.07 16.51 -5.51
N LEU A 117 5.75 15.65 -6.27
CA LEU A 117 7.06 15.11 -5.88
C LEU A 117 8.11 16.23 -5.75
N LEU A 118 8.09 17.22 -6.62
CA LEU A 118 8.98 18.36 -6.53
C LEU A 118 8.72 19.20 -5.27
N GLU A 119 7.48 19.49 -4.94
CA GLU A 119 7.13 20.22 -3.72
C GLU A 119 7.52 19.44 -2.45
N MET A 120 7.30 18.12 -2.43
CA MET A 120 7.77 17.26 -1.34
C MET A 120 9.31 17.26 -1.25
N ALA A 121 10.00 17.26 -2.39
CA ALA A 121 11.47 17.31 -2.44
C ALA A 121 12.00 18.65 -1.93
N LYS A 122 11.39 19.78 -2.30
CA LYS A 122 11.76 21.11 -1.77
C LYS A 122 11.66 21.17 -0.25
N THR A 123 10.64 20.54 0.33
CA THR A 123 10.48 20.45 1.79
C THR A 123 11.56 19.54 2.40
N LYS A 124 11.79 18.37 1.81
CA LYS A 124 12.73 17.36 2.33
C LYS A 124 14.20 17.80 2.20
N TYR A 125 14.54 18.46 1.11
CA TYR A 125 15.88 18.91 0.76
C TYR A 125 15.99 20.44 0.78
N SER A 126 15.37 21.07 1.77
CA SER A 126 15.29 22.54 1.86
C SER A 126 16.65 23.22 1.88
N GLU A 127 17.67 22.61 2.50
CA GLU A 127 19.04 23.13 2.52
C GLU A 127 19.65 23.18 1.11
N GLN A 128 19.52 22.07 0.34
CA GLN A 128 20.03 21.98 -1.03
C GLN A 128 19.29 22.96 -1.96
N PHE A 129 17.97 23.07 -1.82
CA PHE A 129 17.18 24.02 -2.60
C PHE A 129 17.41 25.50 -2.19
N ALA A 130 17.87 25.77 -0.97
CA ALA A 130 18.26 27.11 -0.57
C ALA A 130 19.57 27.58 -1.26
N GLU A 131 20.44 26.65 -1.64
CA GLU A 131 21.69 26.92 -2.37
C GLU A 131 21.48 27.02 -3.89
N ILE A 132 20.28 26.64 -4.39
CA ILE A 132 19.97 26.56 -5.83
C ILE A 132 18.66 27.28 -6.14
N GLU A 133 18.68 28.20 -7.08
CA GLU A 133 17.47 28.72 -7.69
C GLU A 133 17.14 27.90 -8.95
N MET A 134 16.16 26.98 -8.82
CA MET A 134 15.72 26.15 -9.94
C MET A 134 14.93 26.99 -10.95
N THR A 135 15.41 27.09 -12.17
CA THR A 135 14.72 27.74 -13.27
C THR A 135 13.61 26.87 -13.86
N GLU A 136 12.67 27.47 -14.59
CA GLU A 136 11.61 26.72 -15.30
C GLU A 136 12.19 25.76 -16.37
N ASP A 137 13.31 26.11 -17.00
CA ASP A 137 13.94 25.21 -17.97
C ASP A 137 14.62 24.02 -17.29
N GLU A 138 15.23 24.21 -16.13
CA GLU A 138 15.75 23.11 -15.31
C GLU A 138 14.64 22.20 -14.78
N LYS A 139 13.49 22.77 -14.38
CA LYS A 139 12.30 22.00 -14.05
C LYS A 139 11.83 21.16 -15.23
N LYS A 140 11.75 21.74 -16.44
CA LYS A 140 11.42 21.01 -17.66
C LYS A 140 12.42 19.89 -17.94
N GLN A 141 13.71 20.13 -17.77
CA GLN A 141 14.74 19.11 -17.93
C GLN A 141 14.59 17.99 -16.90
N LEU A 142 14.30 18.32 -15.63
CA LEU A 142 14.03 17.32 -14.59
C LEU A 142 12.84 16.41 -14.96
N TYR A 143 11.82 16.97 -15.63
CA TYR A 143 10.63 16.24 -16.09
C TYR A 143 10.81 15.62 -17.49
N ALA A 144 11.90 15.88 -18.20
CA ALA A 144 12.14 15.40 -19.55
C ALA A 144 12.50 13.90 -19.58
N PHE A 145 11.56 13.06 -19.20
CA PHE A 145 11.64 11.61 -19.29
C PHE A 145 10.34 11.08 -19.92
N ASP A 146 10.45 10.01 -20.70
CA ASP A 146 9.25 9.37 -21.24
C ASP A 146 8.54 8.55 -20.15
N TYR A 147 7.60 9.18 -19.47
CA TYR A 147 6.75 8.56 -18.47
C TYR A 147 5.56 7.79 -19.07
N SER A 148 5.38 7.80 -20.39
CA SER A 148 4.25 7.12 -21.05
C SER A 148 4.30 5.61 -20.85
N SER A 149 5.52 5.05 -20.81
CA SER A 149 5.75 3.62 -20.56
C SER A 149 5.66 3.19 -19.08
N LEU A 150 5.53 4.14 -18.15
CA LEU A 150 5.46 3.86 -16.72
C LEU A 150 4.00 3.89 -16.25
N SER A 151 3.44 2.72 -15.98
CA SER A 151 2.08 2.58 -15.44
C SER A 151 2.00 2.82 -13.93
N ALA A 152 3.07 2.49 -13.20
CA ALA A 152 3.10 2.59 -11.75
C ALA A 152 3.69 3.92 -11.26
N LEU A 153 2.96 4.64 -10.40
CA LEU A 153 3.45 5.88 -9.75
C LEU A 153 4.74 5.65 -8.94
N ARG A 154 4.96 4.43 -8.43
CA ARG A 154 6.20 4.04 -7.75
C ARG A 154 7.42 4.16 -8.66
N ASP A 155 7.29 3.74 -9.91
CA ASP A 155 8.37 3.82 -10.90
C ASP A 155 8.62 5.28 -11.33
N ILE A 156 7.57 6.05 -11.51
CA ILE A 156 7.67 7.50 -11.76
C ILE A 156 8.44 8.18 -10.63
N LYS A 157 8.08 7.90 -9.38
CA LYS A 157 8.78 8.43 -8.20
C LYS A 157 10.25 8.03 -8.17
N ARG A 158 10.56 6.78 -8.51
CA ARG A 158 11.96 6.29 -8.56
C ARG A 158 12.78 7.03 -9.61
N VAL A 159 12.24 7.16 -10.83
CA VAL A 159 12.90 7.90 -11.92
C VAL A 159 13.09 9.36 -11.54
N PHE A 160 12.06 10.02 -11.03
CA PHE A 160 12.13 11.40 -10.57
C PHE A 160 13.22 11.59 -9.50
N ASN A 161 13.26 10.74 -8.48
CA ASN A 161 14.26 10.84 -7.41
C ASN A 161 15.69 10.69 -7.94
N ASN A 162 15.94 9.75 -8.87
CA ASN A 162 17.25 9.58 -9.47
C ASN A 162 17.68 10.85 -10.22
N ARG A 163 16.81 11.39 -11.08
CA ARG A 163 17.07 12.64 -11.82
C ARG A 163 17.29 13.84 -10.92
N LEU A 164 16.56 13.91 -9.79
CA LEU A 164 16.77 14.97 -8.80
C LEU A 164 18.15 14.84 -8.13
N MET A 165 18.60 13.62 -7.83
CA MET A 165 19.94 13.40 -7.28
C MET A 165 21.04 13.76 -8.30
N ASP A 166 20.84 13.40 -9.57
CA ASP A 166 21.74 13.81 -10.66
C ASP A 166 21.81 15.34 -10.77
N TYR A 167 20.68 16.02 -10.75
CA TYR A 167 20.60 17.48 -10.74
C TYR A 167 21.34 18.11 -9.55
N PHE A 168 21.19 17.60 -8.36
CA PHE A 168 21.92 18.08 -7.18
C PHE A 168 23.43 17.83 -7.29
N THR A 169 23.83 16.70 -7.89
CA THR A 169 25.24 16.39 -8.15
C THR A 169 25.85 17.38 -9.15
N GLU A 170 25.15 17.67 -10.25
CA GLU A 170 25.56 18.66 -11.26
C GLU A 170 25.70 20.07 -10.69
N LYS A 171 24.83 20.44 -9.74
CA LYS A 171 24.87 21.72 -9.02
C LYS A 171 25.92 21.75 -7.88
N GLY A 172 26.54 20.62 -7.53
CA GLY A 172 27.55 20.52 -6.50
C GLY A 172 27.05 20.70 -5.07
N VAL A 173 25.75 20.49 -4.83
CA VAL A 173 25.12 20.66 -3.50
C VAL A 173 24.93 19.35 -2.74
N LEU A 174 25.22 18.21 -3.35
CA LEU A 174 25.40 16.95 -2.62
C LEU A 174 26.83 16.89 -2.07
N ARG A 175 26.96 16.89 -0.75
CA ARG A 175 28.22 16.69 -0.02
C ARG A 175 28.28 15.29 0.58
#